data_97b4629d223cdda1463cdd4f91bac056
#
_entry.id   97b4629d223cdda1463cdd4f91bac056
#
_cell.length_a   1.000
_cell.length_b   1.000
_cell.length_c   1.000
_cell.angle_alpha   90.00
_cell.angle_beta   90.00
_cell.angle_gamma   90.00
#
_symmetry.space_group_name_H-M   'P 1'
#
loop_
_entity.id
_entity.type
_entity.pdbx_description
1 polymer ?
#
loop_
_entity_poly.entity_id
_entity_poly.type
_entity_poly.pdbx_seq_one_letter_code
_entity_poly.pdbx_strand_id
1 'polypeptide(L)'
;MSMARTMRRRLAGVLACLLTLPVLASPVLASTAPGTAPAPESRSSESVKISAVTAERLGNRPIIYPDMPGLESELGNNIDGPSVIKVPSWLKNPLGKYYMYFGHHRGGYIRLAYADHPEGPWTVYKAGTLRLEQTSALHHIASPDAVVDEENRRIVLYYHGATEMPGGDYGGRPYAQRSFVATSSDGLNFTAASGAFGAPYIRVFDYEGAYYGLGMADKATAYPTWLRSGQFFRSSSFLPPFEAGPRILDEMRHAGVTRIGETLHIFYTNVGDSPERIFHSSVDLRSDWSEWTASTPIEVLRPERPYEGADQPLVSSRGGMASGFEHALRDPGVLNDDGRIYLYYSVAGEKGIAVARVTFK
;
A
#
# COMPACT_ATOMS: atom_id res chain seq x y z
N MET A 1 50.87 40.52 -8.70
CA MET A 1 51.76 39.76 -9.63
C MET A 1 50.87 38.64 -10.19
N SER A 2 50.19 38.87 -11.22
CA SER A 2 50.38 38.67 -12.66
C SER A 2 50.89 37.27 -13.02
N MET A 3 50.06 36.50 -13.68
CA MET A 3 50.32 35.91 -14.97
C MET A 3 49.08 35.17 -15.55
N ALA A 4 48.57 35.80 -16.60
CA ALA A 4 47.63 35.20 -17.56
C ALA A 4 48.42 34.26 -18.51
N ARG A 5 47.80 33.18 -18.94
CA ARG A 5 48.19 32.42 -20.14
C ARG A 5 47.00 32.07 -21.00
N THR A 6 46.97 32.77 -22.08
CA THR A 6 46.16 32.60 -23.29
C THR A 6 46.62 31.34 -24.05
N MET A 7 45.66 30.52 -24.52
CA MET A 7 46.00 29.53 -25.54
C MET A 7 44.91 29.33 -26.61
N ARG A 8 45.32 29.56 -27.78
CA ARG A 8 44.77 29.75 -29.12
C ARG A 8 43.80 28.64 -29.59
N ARG A 9 42.81 29.10 -30.35
CA ARG A 9 41.94 28.32 -31.25
C ARG A 9 42.77 27.73 -32.42
N ARG A 10 42.42 26.48 -32.80
CA ARG A 10 42.67 25.94 -34.15
C ARG A 10 41.35 25.48 -34.74
N LEU A 11 40.96 26.11 -35.85
CA LEU A 11 39.97 25.62 -36.82
C LEU A 11 40.63 24.50 -37.63
N ALA A 12 39.90 23.43 -37.87
CA ALA A 12 40.18 22.47 -38.93
C ALA A 12 38.90 22.27 -39.74
N GLY A 13 38.93 22.68 -41.00
CA GLY A 13 37.86 22.47 -41.94
C GLY A 13 37.78 21.02 -42.42
N VAL A 14 36.60 20.53 -42.67
CA VAL A 14 36.34 19.25 -43.32
C VAL A 14 35.59 19.51 -44.63
N LEU A 15 36.22 19.05 -45.70
CA LEU A 15 35.83 19.13 -47.10
C LEU A 15 34.65 18.16 -47.38
N ALA A 16 33.56 18.67 -47.95
CA ALA A 16 32.40 17.85 -48.36
C ALA A 16 32.68 17.25 -49.74
N CYS A 17 32.65 15.93 -49.84
CA CYS A 17 32.69 15.20 -51.11
C CYS A 17 31.26 14.78 -51.48
N LEU A 18 30.72 15.37 -52.57
CA LEU A 18 29.46 15.01 -53.19
C LEU A 18 29.69 13.78 -54.09
N LEU A 19 29.09 12.65 -53.77
CA LEU A 19 28.95 11.50 -54.64
C LEU A 19 27.49 11.39 -55.10
N THR A 20 27.27 11.61 -56.38
CA THR A 20 26.01 11.38 -57.11
C THR A 20 25.88 9.90 -57.49
N LEU A 21 24.81 9.24 -57.07
CA LEU A 21 24.42 7.90 -57.50
C LEU A 21 23.17 7.99 -58.42
N PRO A 22 23.07 7.14 -59.45
CA PRO A 22 21.98 7.19 -60.38
C PRO A 22 20.68 6.55 -59.85
N VAL A 23 19.56 7.19 -60.16
CA VAL A 23 18.21 6.73 -59.86
C VAL A 23 17.84 5.61 -60.83
N LEU A 24 17.67 4.40 -60.33
CA LEU A 24 17.00 3.29 -61.03
C LEU A 24 15.50 3.31 -60.68
N ALA A 25 14.68 3.54 -61.72
CA ALA A 25 13.23 3.47 -61.60
C ALA A 25 12.80 2.01 -61.52
N SER A 26 12.10 1.63 -60.46
CA SER A 26 11.40 0.36 -60.32
C SER A 26 9.89 0.54 -60.59
N PRO A 27 9.22 -0.45 -61.20
CA PRO A 27 7.81 -0.34 -61.56
C PRO A 27 6.88 -0.35 -60.34
N VAL A 28 5.86 0.52 -60.37
CA VAL A 28 4.79 0.61 -59.40
C VAL A 28 3.89 -0.62 -59.52
N LEU A 29 3.96 -1.50 -58.54
CA LEU A 29 2.92 -2.52 -58.31
C LEU A 29 1.75 -1.86 -57.55
N ALA A 30 0.56 -1.92 -58.14
CA ALA A 30 -0.69 -1.46 -57.57
C ALA A 30 -0.97 -2.24 -56.25
N SER A 31 -0.87 -1.54 -55.12
CA SER A 31 -1.26 -2.07 -53.81
C SER A 31 -2.77 -2.00 -53.65
N THR A 32 -3.40 -3.15 -53.54
CA THR A 32 -4.80 -3.25 -53.06
C THR A 32 -4.86 -2.80 -51.62
N ALA A 33 -5.70 -1.82 -51.31
CA ALA A 33 -5.93 -1.30 -49.98
C ALA A 33 -6.29 -2.43 -49.00
N PRO A 34 -5.66 -2.51 -47.80
CA PRO A 34 -6.12 -3.42 -46.77
C PRO A 34 -7.46 -2.95 -46.25
N GLY A 35 -8.41 -3.89 -46.13
CA GLY A 35 -9.71 -3.63 -45.53
C GLY A 35 -9.54 -3.08 -44.13
N THR A 36 -10.30 -2.03 -43.82
CA THR A 36 -10.42 -1.47 -42.47
C THR A 36 -10.85 -2.57 -41.50
N ALA A 37 -9.98 -2.91 -40.57
CA ALA A 37 -10.35 -3.73 -39.46
C ALA A 37 -11.52 -3.06 -38.70
N PRO A 38 -12.54 -3.80 -38.25
CA PRO A 38 -13.61 -3.22 -37.48
C PRO A 38 -13.02 -2.59 -36.20
N ALA A 39 -13.47 -1.37 -35.88
CA ALA A 39 -13.16 -0.70 -34.64
C ALA A 39 -13.51 -1.64 -33.48
N PRO A 40 -12.72 -1.68 -32.41
CA PRO A 40 -13.05 -2.48 -31.25
C PRO A 40 -14.40 -2.02 -30.72
N GLU A 41 -15.35 -2.97 -30.65
CA GLU A 41 -16.66 -2.73 -30.05
C GLU A 41 -16.45 -2.17 -28.64
N SER A 42 -17.01 -1.00 -28.37
CA SER A 42 -17.05 -0.42 -27.04
C SER A 42 -17.81 -1.40 -26.14
N ARG A 43 -17.08 -2.12 -25.31
CA ARG A 43 -17.68 -2.89 -24.24
C ARG A 43 -18.29 -1.92 -23.24
N SER A 44 -19.56 -1.63 -23.40
CA SER A 44 -20.39 -1.07 -22.34
C SER A 44 -20.62 -2.16 -21.30
N SER A 45 -19.62 -2.44 -20.47
CA SER A 45 -19.85 -3.20 -19.27
C SER A 45 -20.49 -2.25 -18.27
N GLU A 46 -21.76 -2.49 -17.93
CA GLU A 46 -22.41 -1.81 -16.82
C GLU A 46 -21.50 -1.96 -15.59
N SER A 47 -21.23 -0.84 -14.91
CA SER A 47 -20.52 -0.88 -13.62
C SER A 47 -21.31 -1.77 -12.68
N VAL A 48 -20.70 -2.84 -12.17
CA VAL A 48 -21.33 -3.70 -11.16
C VAL A 48 -21.58 -2.82 -9.93
N LYS A 49 -22.84 -2.42 -9.76
CA LYS A 49 -23.25 -1.60 -8.62
C LYS A 49 -23.30 -2.49 -7.40
N ILE A 50 -22.28 -2.42 -6.56
CA ILE A 50 -22.24 -3.15 -5.29
C ILE A 50 -23.34 -2.60 -4.40
N SER A 51 -24.34 -3.41 -4.14
CA SER A 51 -25.51 -3.04 -3.32
C SER A 51 -25.33 -3.34 -1.83
N ALA A 52 -24.47 -4.30 -1.51
CA ALA A 52 -24.13 -4.63 -0.12
C ALA A 52 -22.75 -5.29 -0.03
N VAL A 53 -22.10 -5.08 1.10
CA VAL A 53 -20.87 -5.75 1.52
C VAL A 53 -21.10 -6.34 2.88
N THR A 54 -20.86 -7.63 3.03
CA THR A 54 -21.01 -8.34 4.30
C THR A 54 -19.69 -8.96 4.71
N ALA A 55 -19.40 -8.95 6.02
CA ALA A 55 -18.22 -9.60 6.59
C ALA A 55 -18.63 -10.60 7.68
N GLU A 56 -18.22 -11.84 7.51
CA GLU A 56 -18.38 -12.92 8.48
C GLU A 56 -17.10 -13.08 9.28
N ARG A 57 -17.14 -12.82 10.59
CA ARG A 57 -16.00 -13.05 11.49
C ARG A 57 -15.61 -14.51 11.53
N LEU A 58 -14.32 -14.80 11.32
CA LEU A 58 -13.78 -16.15 11.37
C LEU A 58 -13.16 -16.40 12.74
N GLY A 59 -13.87 -17.17 13.55
CA GLY A 59 -13.46 -17.45 14.92
C GLY A 59 -14.07 -16.51 15.97
N ASN A 60 -13.72 -16.77 17.23
CA ASN A 60 -14.26 -16.07 18.41
C ASN A 60 -13.19 -15.34 19.23
N ARG A 61 -11.99 -15.20 18.68
CA ARG A 61 -10.84 -14.50 19.25
C ARG A 61 -9.93 -13.96 18.13
N PRO A 62 -9.01 -13.04 18.44
CA PRO A 62 -7.99 -12.63 17.47
C PRO A 62 -7.11 -13.81 17.04
N ILE A 63 -6.61 -13.76 15.82
CA ILE A 63 -5.66 -14.73 15.25
C ILE A 63 -4.21 -14.39 15.60
N ILE A 64 -3.91 -13.11 15.86
CA ILE A 64 -2.69 -12.62 16.50
C ILE A 64 -3.12 -11.85 17.75
N TYR A 65 -2.54 -12.18 18.89
CA TYR A 65 -2.95 -11.62 20.19
C TYR A 65 -1.74 -11.49 21.13
N PRO A 66 -1.84 -10.68 22.19
CA PRO A 66 -0.81 -10.58 23.22
C PRO A 66 -0.46 -11.95 23.81
N ASP A 67 0.78 -12.10 24.23
CA ASP A 67 1.34 -13.30 24.85
C ASP A 67 1.39 -14.57 23.96
N MET A 68 1.13 -14.43 22.65
CA MET A 68 1.50 -15.50 21.72
C MET A 68 3.01 -15.77 21.77
N PRO A 69 3.45 -17.05 21.58
CA PRO A 69 4.87 -17.35 21.43
C PRO A 69 5.53 -16.42 20.37
N GLY A 70 6.43 -15.54 20.82
CA GLY A 70 7.07 -14.50 19.99
C GLY A 70 6.53 -13.09 20.20
N LEU A 71 5.46 -12.93 20.99
CA LEU A 71 4.87 -11.63 21.36
C LEU A 71 4.77 -11.49 22.89
N GLU A 72 5.61 -12.17 23.62
CA GLU A 72 5.61 -12.13 25.08
C GLU A 72 6.01 -10.75 25.61
N SER A 73 5.47 -10.36 26.76
CA SER A 73 5.75 -9.12 27.46
C SER A 73 5.41 -7.88 26.62
N GLU A 74 6.28 -6.93 26.55
CA GLU A 74 6.07 -5.65 25.86
C GLU A 74 5.86 -5.78 24.35
N LEU A 75 6.30 -6.87 23.75
CA LEU A 75 6.07 -7.13 22.32
C LEU A 75 4.58 -7.31 21.99
N GLY A 76 3.78 -7.83 22.92
CA GLY A 76 2.33 -7.96 22.78
C GLY A 76 1.52 -6.72 23.12
N ASN A 77 2.12 -5.66 23.63
CA ASN A 77 1.40 -4.48 24.08
C ASN A 77 0.71 -3.68 22.97
N ASN A 78 1.19 -3.84 21.74
CA ASN A 78 0.62 -3.18 20.57
C ASN A 78 0.82 -4.09 19.35
N ILE A 79 -0.28 -4.36 18.62
CA ILE A 79 -0.36 -5.28 17.49
C ILE A 79 -1.28 -4.67 16.46
N ASP A 80 -0.74 -4.23 15.32
CA ASP A 80 -1.48 -3.47 14.31
C ASP A 80 -0.99 -3.70 12.87
N GLY A 81 -1.73 -3.12 11.92
CA GLY A 81 -1.32 -2.94 10.55
C GLY A 81 -1.04 -4.22 9.77
N PRO A 82 -1.96 -5.20 9.74
CA PRO A 82 -1.73 -6.44 9.02
C PRO A 82 -1.68 -6.23 7.51
N SER A 83 -0.71 -6.87 6.85
CA SER A 83 -0.66 -7.06 5.41
C SER A 83 -0.34 -8.52 5.11
N VAL A 84 -1.22 -9.20 4.39
CA VAL A 84 -1.13 -10.63 4.15
C VAL A 84 -0.93 -10.92 2.67
N ILE A 85 0.04 -11.78 2.38
CA ILE A 85 0.28 -12.29 1.03
C ILE A 85 0.17 -13.82 1.01
N LYS A 86 -0.28 -14.35 -0.13
CA LYS A 86 -0.03 -15.76 -0.48
C LYS A 86 1.43 -15.87 -0.91
N VAL A 87 2.14 -16.81 -0.32
CA VAL A 87 3.57 -16.99 -0.62
C VAL A 87 3.71 -17.46 -2.07
N PRO A 88 4.50 -16.75 -2.90
CA PRO A 88 4.63 -17.09 -4.31
C PRO A 88 5.39 -18.41 -4.51
N SER A 89 5.06 -19.12 -5.58
CA SER A 89 5.59 -20.46 -5.86
C SER A 89 7.11 -20.49 -6.14
N TRP A 90 7.69 -19.37 -6.53
CA TRP A 90 9.13 -19.25 -6.78
C TRP A 90 9.96 -19.10 -5.50
N LEU A 91 9.32 -18.80 -4.35
CA LEU A 91 10.01 -18.66 -3.07
C LEU A 91 10.43 -20.04 -2.55
N LYS A 92 11.73 -20.17 -2.25
CA LYS A 92 12.30 -21.46 -1.81
C LYS A 92 12.17 -21.61 -0.29
N ASN A 93 11.78 -22.82 0.13
CA ASN A 93 11.69 -23.20 1.56
C ASN A 93 10.87 -22.21 2.41
N PRO A 94 9.62 -21.88 2.02
CA PRO A 94 8.80 -20.98 2.80
C PRO A 94 8.46 -21.56 4.17
N LEU A 95 8.20 -20.69 5.15
CA LEU A 95 7.75 -21.08 6.48
C LEU A 95 6.31 -21.57 6.50
N GLY A 96 5.49 -21.13 5.54
CA GLY A 96 4.09 -21.48 5.36
C GLY A 96 3.57 -20.97 4.03
N LYS A 97 2.30 -21.19 3.72
CA LYS A 97 1.66 -20.77 2.46
C LYS A 97 1.24 -19.31 2.45
N TYR A 98 1.11 -18.70 3.63
CA TYR A 98 0.73 -17.30 3.82
C TYR A 98 1.70 -16.63 4.78
N TYR A 99 2.06 -15.39 4.46
CA TYR A 99 2.84 -14.51 5.30
C TYR A 99 1.99 -13.29 5.67
N MET A 100 1.95 -12.98 6.96
CA MET A 100 1.35 -11.77 7.50
C MET A 100 2.46 -10.88 8.04
N TYR A 101 2.71 -9.76 7.40
CA TYR A 101 3.54 -8.70 7.95
C TYR A 101 2.67 -7.79 8.80
N PHE A 102 3.16 -7.40 9.96
CA PHE A 102 2.40 -6.55 10.87
C PHE A 102 3.33 -5.70 11.74
N GLY A 103 2.76 -4.73 12.44
CA GLY A 103 3.52 -3.73 13.14
C GLY A 103 3.35 -3.72 14.66
N HIS A 104 4.07 -2.79 15.21
CA HIS A 104 3.84 -2.11 16.48
C HIS A 104 3.94 -0.63 16.16
N HIS A 105 3.00 0.18 16.58
CA HIS A 105 2.89 1.59 16.20
C HIS A 105 4.20 2.41 16.41
N ARG A 106 5.00 2.04 17.37
CA ARG A 106 6.33 2.60 17.62
C ARG A 106 7.43 1.54 17.53
N GLY A 107 7.25 0.59 16.64
CA GLY A 107 8.12 -0.57 16.54
C GLY A 107 9.49 -0.27 15.95
N GLY A 108 10.48 -0.99 16.43
CA GLY A 108 11.83 -1.00 15.85
C GLY A 108 12.01 -2.02 14.74
N TYR A 109 10.97 -2.77 14.35
CA TYR A 109 11.04 -3.75 13.28
C TYR A 109 9.65 -4.13 12.76
N ILE A 110 9.59 -4.61 11.52
CA ILE A 110 8.40 -5.24 10.94
C ILE A 110 8.35 -6.70 11.39
N ARG A 111 7.24 -7.09 11.97
CA ARG A 111 6.95 -8.45 12.44
C ARG A 111 6.45 -9.32 11.31
N LEU A 112 6.55 -10.62 11.49
CA LEU A 112 6.02 -11.63 10.57
C LEU A 112 5.32 -12.72 11.35
N ALA A 113 4.17 -13.16 10.86
CA ALA A 113 3.58 -14.45 11.17
C ALA A 113 3.35 -15.24 9.88
N TYR A 114 3.31 -16.56 9.99
CA TYR A 114 3.09 -17.45 8.86
C TYR A 114 2.05 -18.52 9.20
N ALA A 115 1.37 -19.02 8.17
CA ALA A 115 0.34 -20.05 8.29
C ALA A 115 0.21 -20.86 6.98
N ASP A 116 -0.45 -22.01 7.05
CA ASP A 116 -0.83 -22.79 5.86
C ASP A 116 -2.24 -22.48 5.36
N HIS A 117 -3.02 -21.74 6.13
CA HIS A 117 -4.36 -21.27 5.79
C HIS A 117 -4.53 -19.78 6.13
N PRO A 118 -5.34 -19.02 5.35
CA PRO A 118 -5.53 -17.60 5.61
C PRO A 118 -6.13 -17.30 6.98
N GLU A 119 -6.94 -18.20 7.50
CA GLU A 119 -7.55 -18.09 8.84
C GLU A 119 -6.59 -18.50 9.96
N GLY A 120 -5.46 -19.11 9.65
CA GLY A 120 -4.49 -19.68 10.59
C GLY A 120 -4.65 -21.21 10.78
N PRO A 121 -4.10 -21.77 11.87
CA PRO A 121 -3.42 -21.05 12.95
C PRO A 121 -2.12 -20.36 12.51
N TRP A 122 -1.89 -19.18 13.03
CA TRP A 122 -0.70 -18.39 12.72
C TRP A 122 0.42 -18.64 13.74
N THR A 123 1.65 -18.67 13.26
CA THR A 123 2.86 -18.77 14.07
C THR A 123 3.69 -17.51 13.88
N VAL A 124 4.05 -16.85 14.97
CA VAL A 124 4.89 -15.65 14.92
C VAL A 124 6.35 -16.04 14.68
N TYR A 125 6.96 -15.44 13.67
CA TYR A 125 8.38 -15.56 13.38
C TYR A 125 9.17 -14.60 14.30
N LYS A 126 9.77 -15.14 15.36
CA LYS A 126 10.40 -14.36 16.45
C LYS A 126 11.49 -13.40 15.98
N ALA A 127 12.21 -13.73 14.91
CA ALA A 127 13.29 -12.89 14.42
C ALA A 127 12.78 -11.56 13.83
N GLY A 128 11.49 -11.51 13.39
CA GLY A 128 10.99 -10.41 12.58
C GLY A 128 11.64 -10.37 11.20
N THR A 129 11.41 -9.31 10.46
CA THR A 129 11.94 -9.18 9.08
C THR A 129 12.86 -7.98 8.94
N LEU A 130 12.31 -6.80 8.63
CA LEU A 130 13.05 -5.55 8.46
C LEU A 130 13.20 -4.84 9.82
N ARG A 131 14.42 -4.39 10.15
CA ARG A 131 14.70 -3.63 11.36
C ARG A 131 14.94 -2.16 11.06
N LEU A 132 14.61 -1.27 11.99
CA LEU A 132 14.78 0.18 11.87
C LEU A 132 16.22 0.57 11.49
N GLU A 133 17.21 -0.05 12.13
CA GLU A 133 18.63 0.20 11.87
C GLU A 133 19.11 -0.19 10.46
N GLN A 134 18.30 -0.96 9.72
CA GLN A 134 18.56 -1.32 8.32
C GLN A 134 17.96 -0.31 7.35
N THR A 135 17.27 0.72 7.83
CA THR A 135 16.51 1.68 7.03
C THR A 135 17.02 3.10 7.20
N SER A 136 16.56 4.00 6.35
CA SER A 136 16.76 5.45 6.51
C SER A 136 15.64 6.14 7.29
N ALA A 137 14.65 5.39 7.80
CA ALA A 137 13.60 5.93 8.66
C ALA A 137 14.15 6.27 10.05
N LEU A 138 13.50 7.24 10.70
CA LEU A 138 13.84 7.69 12.05
C LEU A 138 12.78 7.19 13.04
N HIS A 139 13.20 6.91 14.26
CA HIS A 139 12.37 6.63 15.45
C HIS A 139 11.58 5.33 15.42
N HIS A 140 10.94 4.95 14.32
CA HIS A 140 10.12 3.74 14.21
C HIS A 140 9.86 3.36 12.74
N ILE A 141 9.46 2.12 12.53
CA ILE A 141 8.88 1.60 11.29
C ILE A 141 7.63 0.79 11.63
N ALA A 142 6.54 1.00 10.88
CA ALA A 142 5.25 0.35 11.15
C ALA A 142 4.35 0.28 9.90
N SER A 143 3.14 -0.24 10.08
CA SER A 143 2.05 -0.35 9.09
C SER A 143 2.53 -0.85 7.72
N PRO A 144 3.06 -2.09 7.66
CA PRO A 144 3.56 -2.65 6.42
C PRO A 144 2.46 -2.85 5.38
N ASP A 145 2.85 -2.81 4.12
CA ASP A 145 2.10 -3.31 2.98
C ASP A 145 3.02 -4.14 2.09
N ALA A 146 2.73 -5.42 1.95
CA ALA A 146 3.54 -6.34 1.17
C ALA A 146 2.82 -6.72 -0.11
N VAL A 147 3.51 -6.61 -1.24
CA VAL A 147 3.01 -7.06 -2.54
C VAL A 147 4.02 -8.01 -3.19
N VAL A 148 3.51 -8.93 -3.98
CA VAL A 148 4.34 -9.87 -4.74
C VAL A 148 4.58 -9.30 -6.13
N ASP A 149 5.84 -9.03 -6.45
CA ASP A 149 6.32 -8.66 -7.78
C ASP A 149 6.73 -9.95 -8.51
N GLU A 150 5.77 -10.57 -9.17
CA GLU A 150 5.97 -11.85 -9.87
C GLU A 150 6.99 -11.75 -11.01
N GLU A 151 7.00 -10.63 -11.74
CA GLU A 151 7.90 -10.41 -12.86
C GLU A 151 9.35 -10.41 -12.41
N ASN A 152 9.64 -9.73 -11.29
CA ASN A 152 11.00 -9.61 -10.76
C ASN A 152 11.31 -10.65 -9.68
N ARG A 153 10.39 -11.55 -9.36
CA ARG A 153 10.49 -12.58 -8.32
C ARG A 153 11.00 -12.01 -6.99
N ARG A 154 10.29 -11.02 -6.49
CA ARG A 154 10.57 -10.37 -5.21
C ARG A 154 9.29 -10.01 -4.47
N ILE A 155 9.39 -9.90 -3.17
CA ILE A 155 8.36 -9.27 -2.33
C ILE A 155 8.78 -7.83 -2.11
N VAL A 156 7.89 -6.90 -2.41
CA VAL A 156 8.06 -5.47 -2.14
C VAL A 156 7.31 -5.15 -0.86
N LEU A 157 7.99 -4.58 0.10
CA LEU A 157 7.44 -4.19 1.40
C LEU A 157 7.48 -2.68 1.53
N TYR A 158 6.32 -2.05 1.52
CA TYR A 158 6.17 -0.66 1.90
C TYR A 158 5.96 -0.59 3.41
N TYR A 159 6.47 0.45 4.03
CA TYR A 159 6.27 0.71 5.44
C TYR A 159 6.34 2.22 5.68
N HIS A 160 5.79 2.69 6.80
CA HIS A 160 5.96 4.10 7.14
C HIS A 160 6.94 4.27 8.30
N GLY A 161 7.50 5.47 8.37
CA GLY A 161 8.39 5.90 9.42
C GLY A 161 8.53 7.42 9.42
N ALA A 162 9.22 7.95 10.40
CA ALA A 162 9.55 9.36 10.44
C ALA A 162 10.74 9.69 9.52
N THR A 163 10.75 10.88 8.94
CA THR A 163 11.91 11.45 8.24
C THR A 163 12.07 12.91 8.63
N GLU A 164 13.29 13.42 8.58
CA GLU A 164 13.52 14.86 8.75
C GLU A 164 12.82 15.63 7.65
N MET A 165 12.20 16.72 8.02
CA MET A 165 11.54 17.64 7.09
C MET A 165 11.80 19.07 7.56
N PRO A 166 12.73 19.79 6.93
CA PRO A 166 12.99 21.20 7.23
C PRO A 166 11.70 22.02 7.09
N GLY A 167 11.29 22.71 8.14
CA GLY A 167 10.01 23.41 8.20
C GLY A 167 8.79 22.51 8.41
N GLY A 168 8.97 21.20 8.54
CA GLY A 168 7.92 20.25 8.92
C GLY A 168 7.58 20.40 10.41
N ASP A 169 6.31 20.27 10.71
CA ASP A 169 5.83 20.29 12.08
C ASP A 169 4.96 19.05 12.34
N TYR A 170 5.57 18.01 12.87
CA TYR A 170 4.85 16.90 13.45
C TYR A 170 4.83 17.06 14.99
N GLY A 171 3.82 17.79 15.48
CA GLY A 171 3.67 18.08 16.90
C GLY A 171 4.82 18.95 17.45
N GLY A 172 5.24 20.00 16.72
CA GLY A 172 6.34 20.88 17.10
C GLY A 172 7.73 20.32 16.83
N ARG A 173 7.85 19.27 16.01
CA ARG A 173 9.12 18.60 15.69
C ARG A 173 9.38 18.65 14.17
N PRO A 174 10.64 18.78 13.73
CA PRO A 174 11.00 18.86 12.32
C PRO A 174 10.96 17.49 11.62
N TYR A 175 9.90 16.72 11.86
CA TYR A 175 9.70 15.39 11.29
C TYR A 175 8.40 15.31 10.51
N ALA A 176 8.35 14.45 9.50
CA ALA A 176 7.14 14.04 8.81
C ALA A 176 7.03 12.52 8.77
N GLN A 177 5.81 12.00 8.77
CA GLN A 177 5.56 10.60 8.44
C GLN A 177 5.59 10.44 6.93
N ARG A 178 6.32 9.44 6.44
CA ARG A 178 6.47 9.12 5.02
C ARG A 178 6.46 7.62 4.82
N SER A 179 6.22 7.20 3.58
CA SER A 179 6.43 5.83 3.14
C SER A 179 7.87 5.59 2.74
N PHE A 180 8.32 4.38 2.98
CA PHE A 180 9.60 3.81 2.59
C PHE A 180 9.34 2.47 1.90
N VAL A 181 10.34 1.93 1.21
CA VAL A 181 10.23 0.65 0.52
C VAL A 181 11.47 -0.21 0.77
N ALA A 182 11.24 -1.51 0.88
CA ALA A 182 12.27 -2.54 0.92
C ALA A 182 11.88 -3.70 0.01
N THR A 183 12.84 -4.50 -0.42
CA THR A 183 12.61 -5.68 -1.26
C THR A 183 13.27 -6.91 -0.68
N SER A 184 12.68 -8.07 -0.97
CA SER A 184 13.20 -9.37 -0.53
C SER A 184 12.96 -10.44 -1.58
N SER A 185 13.87 -11.37 -1.70
CA SER A 185 13.72 -12.59 -2.53
C SER A 185 13.25 -13.82 -1.74
N ASP A 186 13.19 -13.70 -0.40
CA ASP A 186 12.80 -14.80 0.49
C ASP A 186 11.64 -14.43 1.45
N GLY A 187 11.21 -13.17 1.46
CA GLY A 187 10.16 -12.66 2.34
C GLY A 187 10.54 -12.53 3.81
N LEU A 188 11.77 -12.85 4.17
CA LEU A 188 12.29 -12.82 5.55
C LEU A 188 13.35 -11.75 5.73
N ASN A 189 14.25 -11.64 4.76
CA ASN A 189 15.37 -10.70 4.77
C ASN A 189 15.13 -9.62 3.73
N PHE A 190 14.94 -8.38 4.19
CA PHE A 190 14.65 -7.25 3.33
C PHE A 190 15.84 -6.31 3.21
N THR A 191 16.02 -5.77 2.01
CA THR A 191 16.97 -4.68 1.73
C THR A 191 16.16 -3.41 1.52
N ALA A 192 16.32 -2.44 2.42
CA ALA A 192 15.65 -1.16 2.33
C ALA A 192 16.28 -0.28 1.25
N ALA A 193 15.45 0.39 0.45
CA ALA A 193 15.89 1.49 -0.39
C ALA A 193 16.20 2.72 0.46
N SER A 194 17.11 3.56 -0.01
CA SER A 194 17.42 4.81 0.65
C SER A 194 16.36 5.86 0.39
N GLY A 195 16.03 6.65 1.42
CA GLY A 195 15.10 7.77 1.33
C GLY A 195 13.63 7.39 1.44
N ALA A 196 12.86 8.40 1.81
CA ALA A 196 11.40 8.32 1.92
C ALA A 196 10.74 8.77 0.62
N PHE A 197 9.51 8.31 0.37
CA PHE A 197 8.70 8.76 -0.75
C PHE A 197 7.24 8.92 -0.33
N GLY A 198 6.48 9.75 -1.05
CA GLY A 198 5.03 9.85 -0.97
C GLY A 198 4.44 10.02 0.44
N ALA A 199 3.16 9.79 0.52
CA ALA A 199 2.37 9.85 1.75
C ALA A 199 2.56 8.58 2.60
N PRO A 200 2.39 8.65 3.93
CA PRO A 200 2.44 7.47 4.79
C PRO A 200 1.27 6.52 4.53
N TYR A 201 1.42 5.28 4.99
CA TYR A 201 0.38 4.23 4.97
C TYR A 201 -0.08 3.85 3.56
N ILE A 202 0.83 3.85 2.59
CA ILE A 202 0.50 3.50 1.20
C ILE A 202 0.13 2.02 1.07
N ARG A 203 -0.90 1.74 0.27
CA ARG A 203 -1.33 0.41 -0.17
C ARG A 203 -1.27 0.35 -1.68
N VAL A 204 -0.53 -0.61 -2.23
CA VAL A 204 -0.18 -0.63 -3.64
C VAL A 204 -0.86 -1.77 -4.39
N PHE A 205 -1.37 -1.48 -5.58
CA PHE A 205 -1.99 -2.43 -6.50
C PHE A 205 -1.56 -2.12 -7.95
N ASP A 206 -1.69 -3.09 -8.82
CA ASP A 206 -1.45 -2.95 -10.25
C ASP A 206 -2.78 -2.82 -11.02
N TYR A 207 -2.76 -2.05 -12.11
CA TYR A 207 -3.87 -1.98 -13.06
C TYR A 207 -3.36 -1.51 -14.42
N GLU A 208 -3.69 -2.26 -15.49
CA GLU A 208 -3.35 -1.94 -16.90
C GLU A 208 -1.88 -1.55 -17.13
N GLY A 209 -0.96 -2.29 -16.51
CA GLY A 209 0.49 -2.10 -16.69
C GLY A 209 1.07 -0.89 -15.94
N ALA A 210 0.28 -0.23 -15.11
CA ALA A 210 0.73 0.79 -14.17
C ALA A 210 0.51 0.32 -12.72
N TYR A 211 1.17 0.98 -11.79
CA TYR A 211 1.13 0.68 -10.36
C TYR A 211 0.58 1.88 -9.61
N TYR A 212 -0.41 1.63 -8.80
CA TYR A 212 -1.12 2.68 -8.09
C TYR A 212 -1.00 2.45 -6.59
N GLY A 213 -0.94 3.53 -5.84
CA GLY A 213 -0.97 3.51 -4.39
C GLY A 213 -2.10 4.34 -3.85
N LEU A 214 -2.71 3.91 -2.74
CA LEU A 214 -3.61 4.72 -1.92
C LEU A 214 -2.94 4.93 -0.57
N GLY A 215 -2.62 6.17 -0.25
CA GLY A 215 -2.01 6.56 1.02
C GLY A 215 -2.77 7.68 1.71
N MET A 216 -2.36 8.03 2.92
CA MET A 216 -2.92 9.19 3.61
C MET A 216 -2.42 10.47 2.94
N ALA A 217 -3.34 11.41 2.63
CA ALA A 217 -2.99 12.66 1.97
C ALA A 217 -1.96 13.43 2.77
N ASP A 218 -0.90 13.85 2.07
CA ASP A 218 0.13 14.68 2.64
C ASP A 218 -0.41 16.08 2.95
N LYS A 219 -0.03 16.62 4.09
CA LYS A 219 -0.25 18.03 4.39
C LYS A 219 0.98 18.81 3.97
N ALA A 220 0.84 19.50 2.86
CA ALA A 220 1.78 20.55 2.49
C ALA A 220 1.58 21.84 3.31
N THR A 221 0.52 21.93 4.13
CA THR A 221 0.16 23.17 4.81
C THR A 221 -0.31 22.97 6.24
N ALA A 222 0.41 23.62 7.13
CA ALA A 222 0.02 24.12 8.45
C ALA A 222 -0.81 23.22 9.38
N TYR A 223 -0.15 22.70 10.41
CA TYR A 223 -0.74 22.38 11.70
C TYR A 223 -1.67 23.52 12.17
N PRO A 224 -2.89 23.31 12.70
CA PRO A 224 -3.38 22.10 13.39
C PRO A 224 -4.52 21.35 12.69
N THR A 225 -4.87 21.67 11.49
CA THR A 225 -5.97 21.00 10.79
C THR A 225 -5.47 19.74 10.10
N TRP A 226 -5.67 18.60 10.71
CA TRP A 226 -5.46 17.29 10.10
C TRP A 226 -6.51 17.05 9.01
N LEU A 227 -6.31 17.60 7.82
CA LEU A 227 -6.99 17.08 6.64
C LEU A 227 -6.48 15.66 6.42
N ARG A 228 -7.24 14.70 6.86
CA ARG A 228 -7.02 13.31 6.56
C ARG A 228 -7.90 12.99 5.39
N SER A 229 -7.28 12.56 4.32
CA SER A 229 -7.99 12.01 3.17
C SER A 229 -7.10 10.96 2.55
N GLY A 230 -7.70 10.01 1.88
CA GLY A 230 -6.97 9.16 0.97
C GLY A 230 -6.44 9.98 -0.19
N GLN A 231 -5.29 9.60 -0.73
CA GLN A 231 -4.75 10.14 -1.97
C GLN A 231 -4.21 9.02 -2.82
N PHE A 232 -4.54 9.04 -4.10
CA PHE A 232 -3.95 8.14 -5.06
C PHE A 232 -2.56 8.60 -5.49
N PHE A 233 -1.75 7.62 -5.83
CA PHE A 233 -0.41 7.78 -6.38
C PHE A 233 -0.26 6.83 -7.56
N ARG A 234 0.61 7.16 -8.53
CA ARG A 234 0.89 6.32 -9.70
C ARG A 234 2.39 6.19 -9.93
N SER A 235 2.82 5.02 -10.36
CA SER A 235 4.20 4.71 -10.76
C SER A 235 4.22 3.80 -11.98
N SER A 236 5.36 3.72 -12.66
CA SER A 236 5.62 2.76 -13.74
C SER A 236 6.12 1.40 -13.23
N SER A 237 6.31 1.24 -11.92
CA SER A 237 6.77 0.00 -11.29
C SER A 237 6.28 -0.06 -9.84
N PHE A 238 6.46 -1.22 -9.18
CA PHE A 238 6.25 -1.32 -7.73
C PHE A 238 7.22 -0.47 -6.90
N LEU A 239 8.20 0.17 -7.50
CA LEU A 239 9.17 1.02 -6.80
C LEU A 239 8.94 2.50 -7.13
N PRO A 240 9.31 3.43 -6.21
CA PRO A 240 9.24 4.85 -6.50
C PRO A 240 10.11 5.25 -7.70
N PRO A 241 9.83 6.41 -8.34
CA PRO A 241 8.96 7.47 -7.83
C PRO A 241 7.47 7.24 -8.08
N PHE A 242 6.63 7.77 -7.19
CA PHE A 242 5.18 7.80 -7.33
C PHE A 242 4.70 9.24 -7.52
N GLU A 243 3.89 9.47 -8.57
CA GLU A 243 3.23 10.73 -8.85
C GLU A 243 1.95 10.83 -8.02
N ALA A 244 1.68 12.00 -7.42
CA ALA A 244 0.47 12.23 -6.65
C ALA A 244 -0.73 12.53 -7.56
N GLY A 245 -1.88 11.92 -7.26
CA GLY A 245 -3.12 12.04 -7.99
C GLY A 245 -4.29 12.56 -7.15
N PRO A 246 -5.52 12.19 -7.49
CA PRO A 246 -6.72 12.69 -6.83
C PRO A 246 -6.81 12.28 -5.37
N ARG A 247 -7.50 13.13 -4.60
CA ARG A 247 -7.86 12.85 -3.21
C ARG A 247 -9.24 12.26 -3.14
N ILE A 248 -9.40 11.30 -2.23
CA ILE A 248 -10.66 10.61 -1.95
C ILE A 248 -10.80 10.34 -0.45
N LEU A 249 -11.99 9.99 0.00
CA LEU A 249 -12.25 9.48 1.36
C LEU A 249 -11.73 10.42 2.45
N ASP A 250 -12.46 11.51 2.67
CA ASP A 250 -12.19 12.44 3.75
C ASP A 250 -12.19 11.70 5.11
N GLU A 251 -11.33 12.13 6.03
CA GLU A 251 -11.12 11.54 7.37
C GLU A 251 -10.53 10.11 7.41
N MET A 252 -10.19 9.54 6.25
CA MET A 252 -9.57 8.21 6.20
C MET A 252 -8.30 8.14 7.05
N ARG A 253 -8.22 7.11 7.92
CA ARG A 253 -7.02 6.81 8.69
C ARG A 253 -6.09 5.87 7.92
N HIS A 254 -6.47 4.62 7.85
CA HIS A 254 -5.75 3.56 7.14
C HIS A 254 -6.70 2.83 6.22
N ALA A 255 -6.17 2.28 5.15
CA ALA A 255 -6.93 1.47 4.21
C ALA A 255 -6.27 0.12 3.98
N GLY A 256 -7.08 -0.87 3.59
CA GLY A 256 -6.70 -2.08 2.90
C GLY A 256 -7.37 -2.08 1.55
N VAL A 257 -6.67 -2.49 0.49
CA VAL A 257 -7.23 -2.47 -0.86
C VAL A 257 -7.13 -3.82 -1.54
N THR A 258 -8.06 -4.11 -2.43
CA THR A 258 -7.97 -5.24 -3.35
C THR A 258 -8.68 -4.90 -4.65
N ARG A 259 -8.06 -5.28 -5.76
CA ARG A 259 -8.65 -5.12 -7.09
C ARG A 259 -9.36 -6.40 -7.52
N ILE A 260 -10.58 -6.26 -8.03
CA ILE A 260 -11.34 -7.36 -8.64
C ILE A 260 -11.82 -6.85 -10.01
N GLY A 261 -11.24 -7.37 -11.07
CA GLY A 261 -11.47 -6.86 -12.42
C GLY A 261 -11.10 -5.37 -12.52
N GLU A 262 -12.04 -4.56 -12.90
CA GLU A 262 -11.92 -3.11 -13.11
C GLU A 262 -12.40 -2.29 -11.90
N THR A 263 -12.60 -2.93 -10.75
CA THR A 263 -13.05 -2.29 -9.53
C THR A 263 -12.00 -2.42 -8.44
N LEU A 264 -11.60 -1.29 -7.87
CA LEU A 264 -10.84 -1.25 -6.63
C LEU A 264 -11.80 -1.24 -5.45
N HIS A 265 -11.65 -2.20 -4.56
CA HIS A 265 -12.35 -2.26 -3.28
C HIS A 265 -11.44 -1.71 -2.19
N ILE A 266 -11.94 -0.74 -1.42
CA ILE A 266 -11.21 -0.05 -0.36
C ILE A 266 -11.93 -0.29 0.95
N PHE A 267 -11.26 -0.93 1.91
CA PHE A 267 -11.71 -1.05 3.29
C PHE A 267 -10.92 -0.05 4.14
N TYR A 268 -11.60 0.77 4.95
CA TYR A 268 -10.92 1.84 5.66
C TYR A 268 -11.63 2.21 6.95
N THR A 269 -10.94 2.93 7.83
CA THR A 269 -11.49 3.51 9.05
C THR A 269 -11.33 5.02 9.03
N ASN A 270 -12.17 5.71 9.80
CA ASN A 270 -12.09 7.17 9.95
C ASN A 270 -11.63 7.54 11.36
N VAL A 271 -10.84 8.58 11.44
CA VAL A 271 -10.54 9.21 12.73
C VAL A 271 -11.71 10.10 13.13
N GLY A 272 -12.08 10.03 14.41
CA GLY A 272 -13.20 10.79 14.96
C GLY A 272 -14.47 9.97 15.11
N ASP A 273 -14.57 8.82 14.47
CA ASP A 273 -15.72 7.91 14.63
C ASP A 273 -15.88 7.41 16.07
N SER A 274 -17.13 7.14 16.46
CA SER A 274 -17.49 6.61 17.76
C SER A 274 -18.55 5.48 17.62
N PRO A 275 -18.15 4.20 17.65
CA PRO A 275 -16.79 3.67 17.66
C PRO A 275 -16.07 3.84 16.31
N GLU A 276 -14.75 3.76 16.30
CA GLU A 276 -13.98 3.57 15.07
C GLU A 276 -14.32 2.19 14.48
N ARG A 277 -14.67 2.15 13.19
CA ARG A 277 -15.25 1.00 12.51
C ARG A 277 -14.81 0.94 11.07
N ILE A 278 -15.00 -0.21 10.42
CA ILE A 278 -14.55 -0.45 9.06
C ILE A 278 -15.68 -0.17 8.07
N PHE A 279 -15.36 0.70 7.10
CA PHE A 279 -16.17 1.00 5.92
C PHE A 279 -15.60 0.34 4.68
N HIS A 280 -16.44 0.21 3.68
CA HIS A 280 -16.07 -0.12 2.31
C HIS A 280 -16.54 0.98 1.37
N SER A 281 -15.68 1.33 0.41
CA SER A 281 -16.03 2.07 -0.80
C SER A 281 -15.35 1.39 -1.99
N SER A 282 -15.90 1.60 -3.19
CA SER A 282 -15.32 1.10 -4.43
C SER A 282 -14.97 2.26 -5.36
N VAL A 283 -14.00 2.01 -6.24
CA VAL A 283 -13.60 2.91 -7.33
C VAL A 283 -13.67 2.14 -8.64
N ASP A 284 -14.32 2.72 -9.63
CA ASP A 284 -14.31 2.23 -11.02
C ASP A 284 -13.00 2.71 -11.68
N LEU A 285 -12.15 1.77 -12.07
CA LEU A 285 -10.82 2.07 -12.61
C LEU A 285 -10.81 2.34 -14.12
N ARG A 286 -11.96 2.23 -14.81
CA ARG A 286 -12.05 2.38 -16.27
C ARG A 286 -11.89 3.81 -16.75
N SER A 287 -12.19 4.81 -15.92
CA SER A 287 -11.95 6.22 -16.24
C SER A 287 -10.46 6.58 -16.10
N ASP A 288 -10.10 7.73 -16.61
CA ASP A 288 -8.74 8.27 -16.33
C ASP A 288 -8.50 8.34 -14.82
N TRP A 289 -7.32 7.94 -14.39
CA TRP A 289 -6.99 7.85 -12.97
C TRP A 289 -7.08 9.17 -12.21
N SER A 290 -6.95 10.29 -12.92
CA SER A 290 -7.12 11.63 -12.34
C SER A 290 -8.58 11.96 -11.97
N GLU A 291 -9.53 11.17 -12.48
CA GLU A 291 -10.97 11.31 -12.24
C GLU A 291 -11.52 10.27 -11.26
N TRP A 292 -10.67 9.39 -10.73
CA TRP A 292 -11.12 8.35 -9.80
C TRP A 292 -11.77 8.93 -8.56
N THR A 293 -12.97 8.47 -8.27
CA THR A 293 -13.77 8.85 -7.11
C THR A 293 -14.28 7.61 -6.38
N ALA A 294 -14.43 7.72 -5.07
CA ALA A 294 -14.95 6.64 -4.25
C ALA A 294 -16.49 6.64 -4.25
N SER A 295 -17.06 5.45 -4.25
CA SER A 295 -18.51 5.26 -4.01
C SER A 295 -18.90 5.69 -2.60
N THR A 296 -20.21 5.87 -2.39
CA THR A 296 -20.77 6.08 -1.04
C THR A 296 -20.31 4.98 -0.08
N PRO A 297 -19.85 5.31 1.13
CA PRO A 297 -19.41 4.33 2.11
C PRO A 297 -20.51 3.37 2.55
N ILE A 298 -20.14 2.10 2.69
CA ILE A 298 -20.96 1.05 3.32
C ILE A 298 -20.24 0.62 4.58
N GLU A 299 -20.93 0.63 5.74
CA GLU A 299 -20.38 0.07 6.97
C GLU A 299 -20.30 -1.45 6.86
N VAL A 300 -19.13 -2.03 7.16
CA VAL A 300 -18.83 -3.46 7.01
C VAL A 300 -18.72 -4.15 8.36
N LEU A 301 -17.97 -3.57 9.28
CA LEU A 301 -17.72 -4.10 10.61
C LEU A 301 -17.64 -2.96 11.64
N ARG A 302 -18.24 -3.18 12.82
CA ARG A 302 -18.02 -2.39 14.03
C ARG A 302 -17.63 -3.31 15.19
N PRO A 303 -17.05 -2.80 16.28
CA PRO A 303 -16.79 -3.62 17.45
C PRO A 303 -18.10 -4.16 18.05
N GLU A 304 -18.23 -5.48 18.11
CA GLU A 304 -19.40 -6.19 18.66
C GLU A 304 -19.01 -7.31 19.62
N ARG A 305 -17.72 -7.65 19.68
CA ARG A 305 -17.20 -8.72 20.52
C ARG A 305 -16.32 -8.14 21.62
N PRO A 306 -16.22 -8.78 22.79
CA PRO A 306 -15.30 -8.32 23.84
C PRO A 306 -13.85 -8.17 23.36
N TYR A 307 -13.37 -9.11 22.54
CA TYR A 307 -12.02 -9.03 21.98
C TYR A 307 -11.82 -7.89 20.97
N GLU A 308 -12.89 -7.31 20.46
CA GLU A 308 -12.90 -6.14 19.59
C GLU A 308 -12.97 -4.83 20.39
N GLY A 309 -13.07 -4.92 21.71
CA GLY A 309 -13.23 -3.79 22.61
C GLY A 309 -14.66 -3.30 22.77
N ALA A 310 -15.68 -4.11 22.44
CA ALA A 310 -17.08 -3.71 22.55
C ALA A 310 -17.55 -3.41 23.99
N ASP A 311 -16.80 -3.87 24.99
CA ASP A 311 -16.99 -3.60 26.40
C ASP A 311 -16.27 -2.34 26.90
N GLN A 312 -15.47 -1.71 26.05
CA GLN A 312 -14.75 -0.49 26.39
C GLN A 312 -15.64 0.75 26.21
N PRO A 313 -15.32 1.87 26.90
CA PRO A 313 -16.07 3.10 26.75
C PRO A 313 -16.22 3.56 25.30
N LEU A 314 -17.43 3.95 24.91
CA LEU A 314 -17.72 4.50 23.59
C LEU A 314 -17.24 5.95 23.53
N VAL A 315 -16.10 6.17 22.91
CA VAL A 315 -15.50 7.50 22.74
C VAL A 315 -15.07 7.70 21.29
N SER A 316 -15.02 8.96 20.85
CA SER A 316 -14.49 9.28 19.52
C SER A 316 -13.01 8.89 19.41
N SER A 317 -12.68 8.21 18.34
CA SER A 317 -11.30 7.80 18.08
C SER A 317 -10.39 9.01 17.83
N ARG A 318 -9.11 8.84 18.16
CA ARG A 318 -8.11 9.89 18.01
C ARG A 318 -6.99 9.41 17.08
N GLY A 319 -6.29 10.37 16.47
CA GLY A 319 -5.09 10.07 15.71
C GLY A 319 -3.96 9.56 16.59
N GLY A 320 -3.10 8.74 16.00
CA GLY A 320 -1.95 8.15 16.66
C GLY A 320 -2.27 6.81 17.33
N MET A 321 -1.32 6.33 18.11
CA MET A 321 -1.36 5.02 18.77
C MET A 321 -2.52 4.92 19.77
N ALA A 322 -3.15 3.75 19.83
CA ALA A 322 -4.08 3.42 20.90
C ALA A 322 -3.38 3.43 22.26
N SER A 323 -3.98 4.13 23.22
CA SER A 323 -3.40 4.26 24.56
C SER A 323 -3.63 3.03 25.46
N GLY A 324 -4.54 2.16 25.06
CA GLY A 324 -4.93 0.96 25.79
C GLY A 324 -5.89 0.11 24.99
N PHE A 325 -6.81 -0.58 25.66
CA PHE A 325 -7.96 -1.18 25.02
C PHE A 325 -8.97 -0.09 24.66
N GLU A 326 -9.41 -0.06 23.42
CA GLU A 326 -10.36 0.92 22.89
C GLU A 326 -11.54 0.23 22.20
N HIS A 327 -12.69 0.85 22.23
CA HIS A 327 -13.87 0.43 21.47
C HIS A 327 -13.65 0.80 20.00
N ALA A 328 -12.76 0.08 19.32
CA ALA A 328 -12.30 0.46 17.98
C ALA A 328 -11.78 -0.74 17.16
N LEU A 329 -12.15 -0.78 15.88
CA LEU A 329 -11.48 -1.58 14.84
C LEU A 329 -10.65 -0.65 13.98
N ARG A 330 -9.41 -1.08 13.64
CA ARG A 330 -8.43 -0.27 12.90
C ARG A 330 -7.68 -1.07 11.85
N ASP A 331 -6.91 -0.36 11.03
CA ASP A 331 -5.84 -0.87 10.17
C ASP A 331 -6.26 -2.10 9.33
N PRO A 332 -7.28 -1.97 8.48
CA PRO A 332 -7.68 -3.08 7.63
C PRO A 332 -6.58 -3.46 6.65
N GLY A 333 -6.38 -4.77 6.48
CA GLY A 333 -5.58 -5.40 5.42
C GLY A 333 -6.45 -6.38 4.66
N VAL A 334 -6.24 -6.54 3.37
CA VAL A 334 -7.09 -7.40 2.52
C VAL A 334 -6.24 -8.40 1.77
N LEU A 335 -6.66 -9.65 1.78
CA LEU A 335 -6.14 -10.71 0.91
C LEU A 335 -7.25 -11.19 -0.01
N ASN A 336 -6.98 -11.17 -1.31
CA ASN A 336 -7.77 -11.90 -2.30
C ASN A 336 -7.06 -13.23 -2.59
N ASP A 337 -7.61 -14.33 -2.07
CA ASP A 337 -7.09 -15.67 -2.30
C ASP A 337 -8.02 -16.40 -3.27
N ASP A 338 -7.70 -16.28 -4.57
CA ASP A 338 -8.44 -16.91 -5.66
C ASP A 338 -9.97 -16.61 -5.61
N GLY A 339 -10.31 -15.34 -5.38
CA GLY A 339 -11.68 -14.84 -5.30
C GLY A 339 -12.34 -14.95 -3.93
N ARG A 340 -11.68 -15.56 -2.95
CA ARG A 340 -12.08 -15.50 -1.54
C ARG A 340 -11.42 -14.30 -0.87
N ILE A 341 -12.23 -13.37 -0.39
CA ILE A 341 -11.74 -12.13 0.18
C ILE A 341 -11.68 -12.24 1.70
N TYR A 342 -10.49 -12.06 2.25
CA TYR A 342 -10.22 -12.03 3.69
C TYR A 342 -9.88 -10.60 4.11
N LEU A 343 -10.59 -10.11 5.11
CA LEU A 343 -10.35 -8.82 5.73
C LEU A 343 -9.71 -9.05 7.09
N TYR A 344 -8.45 -8.67 7.23
CA TYR A 344 -7.73 -8.65 8.50
C TYR A 344 -7.85 -7.26 9.09
N TYR A 345 -7.96 -7.17 10.41
CA TYR A 345 -8.14 -5.87 11.06
C TYR A 345 -7.63 -5.88 12.50
N SER A 346 -7.11 -4.74 12.95
CA SER A 346 -6.71 -4.54 14.33
C SER A 346 -7.93 -4.42 15.23
N VAL A 347 -7.91 -5.06 16.39
CA VAL A 347 -9.01 -5.11 17.35
C VAL A 347 -8.68 -4.40 18.64
N ALA A 348 -9.72 -3.93 19.34
CA ALA A 348 -9.63 -3.20 20.60
C ALA A 348 -8.61 -2.05 20.56
N GLY A 349 -8.65 -1.29 19.47
CA GLY A 349 -7.62 -0.34 19.09
C GLY A 349 -6.46 -1.04 18.38
N GLU A 350 -5.42 -1.41 19.10
CA GLU A 350 -4.21 -2.05 18.56
C GLU A 350 -3.75 -3.22 19.47
N LYS A 351 -4.70 -4.09 19.85
CA LYS A 351 -4.47 -5.19 20.84
C LYS A 351 -4.53 -6.58 20.23
N GLY A 352 -4.51 -6.69 18.93
CA GLY A 352 -4.51 -7.95 18.20
C GLY A 352 -5.03 -7.78 16.79
N ILE A 353 -4.97 -8.86 16.02
CA ILE A 353 -5.49 -8.92 14.65
C ILE A 353 -6.53 -10.02 14.60
N ALA A 354 -7.70 -9.69 14.05
CA ALA A 354 -8.76 -10.64 13.72
C ALA A 354 -8.94 -10.75 12.20
N VAL A 355 -9.74 -11.71 11.76
CA VAL A 355 -10.04 -11.95 10.35
C VAL A 355 -11.52 -12.18 10.13
N ALA A 356 -12.05 -11.64 9.04
CA ALA A 356 -13.38 -11.89 8.54
C ALA A 356 -13.35 -12.27 7.05
N ARG A 357 -14.35 -13.02 6.59
CA ARG A 357 -14.58 -13.30 5.19
C ARG A 357 -15.55 -12.26 4.63
N VAL A 358 -15.20 -11.67 3.50
CA VAL A 358 -16.02 -10.64 2.85
C VAL A 358 -16.75 -11.23 1.65
N THR A 359 -18.01 -10.82 1.49
CA THR A 359 -18.84 -11.13 0.33
C THR A 359 -19.47 -9.86 -0.21
N PHE A 360 -19.37 -9.67 -1.52
CA PHE A 360 -20.01 -8.58 -2.27
C PHE A 360 -21.34 -9.07 -2.88
N LYS A 361 -22.38 -8.22 -2.82
CA LYS A 361 -23.72 -8.48 -3.42
C LYS A 361 -24.12 -7.35 -4.34
#